data_fc2f2469723ff310ada32033fcd1e637
#
_entry.id   fc2f2469723ff310ada32033fcd1e637
#
_cell.length_a   1.000
_cell.length_b   1.000
_cell.length_c   1.000
_cell.angle_alpha   90.00
_cell.angle_beta   90.00
_cell.angle_gamma   90.00
#
_symmetry.space_group_name_H-M   'P 1'
#
loop_
_entity.id
_entity.type
_entity.pdbx_description
1 polymer ?
#
loop_
_entity_poly.entity_id
_entity_poly.type
_entity_poly.pdbx_seq_one_letter_code
_entity_poly.pdbx_strand_id
1 'polypeptide(L)'
;MSFKKFSYAALGVFTLLILTSCSVNVPFLNSEPEPERNVLTNNVGSNGKIVAVKIDDTSFSHPQEGLIDADVIFVTQVEAGLTRVMAIYTDNYPELVGPVRSARISDIDILAQFGRVGFMYSGAQSKLRPVLAAANLVNLSAERNPPSIYITDPNRTQPYAMMVKINELLPKAEDVENVKSIGWRHGELSEQAKPVVQARVEWPNASYEMKWDKAGSKFLLTFDGKPNFGAEGTQLGSNMMIIQQIEIYPSEYGDKFGGVTPKNNVVGSGRAFMLRDGTVTELLWSRPTADSPTKWTLLDESEAFFADGQVWIFLTDQEPTFTYPSAVAK
;
A
#
# COMPACT_ATOMS: atom_id res chain seq x y z
N MET A 1 -90.05 6.59 63.28
CA MET A 1 -89.12 7.49 62.65
C MET A 1 -88.22 6.66 61.75
N SER A 2 -88.50 6.72 60.43
CA SER A 2 -87.80 5.89 59.41
C SER A 2 -87.04 6.80 58.44
N PHE A 3 -85.78 6.59 58.35
CA PHE A 3 -85.00 7.26 57.32
C PHE A 3 -84.66 6.26 56.19
N LYS A 4 -85.16 6.59 55.03
CA LYS A 4 -84.94 5.87 53.77
C LYS A 4 -83.51 6.15 53.28
N LYS A 5 -82.79 5.04 52.95
CA LYS A 5 -81.51 5.12 52.26
C LYS A 5 -81.75 5.19 50.75
N PHE A 6 -81.16 6.20 50.12
CA PHE A 6 -81.01 6.31 48.65
C PHE A 6 -79.72 5.76 48.22
N SER A 7 -79.74 4.77 47.34
CA SER A 7 -78.55 4.27 46.67
C SER A 7 -78.38 4.93 45.31
N TYR A 8 -77.24 5.57 45.08
CA TYR A 8 -76.87 6.05 43.77
C TYR A 8 -75.93 4.98 43.15
N ALA A 9 -76.31 4.43 42.00
CA ALA A 9 -75.49 3.63 41.16
C ALA A 9 -74.64 4.56 40.28
N ALA A 10 -73.36 4.58 40.48
CA ALA A 10 -72.42 5.28 39.62
C ALA A 10 -72.01 4.36 38.45
N LEU A 11 -72.41 4.78 37.24
CA LEU A 11 -72.03 4.13 35.99
C LEU A 11 -70.64 4.62 35.58
N GLY A 12 -69.60 3.81 35.80
CA GLY A 12 -68.24 4.14 35.38
C GLY A 12 -68.04 3.82 33.90
N VAL A 13 -67.90 4.87 33.11
CA VAL A 13 -67.47 4.74 31.71
C VAL A 13 -65.94 4.58 31.67
N PHE A 14 -65.50 3.36 31.34
CA PHE A 14 -64.10 3.06 31.16
C PHE A 14 -63.70 3.47 29.73
N THR A 15 -63.07 4.62 29.58
CA THR A 15 -62.53 5.09 28.29
C THR A 15 -61.19 4.41 28.05
N LEU A 16 -61.18 3.45 27.13
CA LEU A 16 -59.94 2.76 26.68
C LEU A 16 -59.15 3.68 25.76
N LEU A 17 -58.12 4.34 26.28
CA LEU A 17 -57.14 5.11 25.47
C LEU A 17 -56.23 4.08 24.75
N ILE A 18 -56.52 3.86 23.47
CA ILE A 18 -55.61 3.16 22.57
C ILE A 18 -54.48 4.11 22.22
N LEU A 19 -53.32 3.92 22.86
CA LEU A 19 -52.07 4.56 22.46
C LEU A 19 -51.58 3.89 21.17
N THR A 20 -51.94 4.43 20.02
CA THR A 20 -51.27 4.15 18.75
C THR A 20 -49.88 4.74 18.84
N SER A 21 -48.87 3.87 19.14
CA SER A 21 -47.47 4.22 18.99
C SER A 21 -47.15 4.37 17.49
N CYS A 22 -47.26 5.61 17.01
CA CYS A 22 -46.60 5.94 15.74
C CYS A 22 -45.09 5.91 15.97
N SER A 23 -44.42 4.84 15.51
CA SER A 23 -42.98 4.84 15.38
C SER A 23 -42.60 5.89 14.33
N VAL A 24 -42.18 7.05 14.81
CA VAL A 24 -41.55 8.06 13.95
C VAL A 24 -40.20 7.48 13.59
N ASN A 25 -40.06 6.93 12.38
CA ASN A 25 -38.78 6.60 11.79
C ASN A 25 -38.05 7.93 11.55
N VAL A 26 -37.18 8.33 12.49
CA VAL A 26 -36.28 9.46 12.32
C VAL A 26 -35.07 8.91 11.57
N PRO A 27 -34.85 9.28 10.28
CA PRO A 27 -33.80 8.65 9.45
C PRO A 27 -32.36 8.87 9.95
N PHE A 28 -32.19 9.73 10.96
CA PHE A 28 -30.88 10.10 11.51
C PHE A 28 -30.49 9.39 12.83
N LEU A 29 -31.34 8.52 13.40
CA LEU A 29 -31.08 7.89 14.71
C LEU A 29 -30.66 6.42 14.65
N ASN A 30 -30.58 5.82 13.46
CA ASN A 30 -30.21 4.40 13.26
C ASN A 30 -29.16 4.20 12.14
N SER A 31 -28.28 5.15 11.88
CA SER A 31 -27.10 4.85 11.06
C SER A 31 -26.15 4.02 11.92
N GLU A 32 -25.93 2.77 11.58
CA GLU A 32 -24.79 2.02 12.09
C GLU A 32 -23.52 2.86 11.85
N PRO A 33 -22.58 2.89 12.80
CA PRO A 33 -21.33 3.61 12.58
C PRO A 33 -20.65 3.07 11.32
N GLU A 34 -20.20 3.95 10.46
CA GLU A 34 -19.45 3.51 9.28
C GLU A 34 -18.24 2.68 9.71
N PRO A 35 -17.95 1.57 9.00
CA PRO A 35 -16.82 0.73 9.33
C PRO A 35 -15.51 1.52 9.23
N GLU A 36 -14.56 1.22 10.12
CA GLU A 36 -13.22 1.78 10.04
C GLU A 36 -12.59 1.46 8.68
N ARG A 37 -11.89 2.44 8.09
CA ARG A 37 -11.19 2.29 6.83
C ARG A 37 -9.71 2.54 7.02
N ASN A 38 -8.90 1.74 6.34
CA ASN A 38 -7.47 1.93 6.30
C ASN A 38 -7.12 3.24 5.58
N VAL A 39 -6.27 4.06 6.18
CA VAL A 39 -5.95 5.41 5.69
C VAL A 39 -5.08 5.45 4.43
N LEU A 40 -4.49 4.31 4.01
CA LEU A 40 -3.69 4.20 2.79
C LEU A 40 -4.47 3.58 1.64
N THR A 41 -5.32 2.61 1.92
CA THR A 41 -6.04 1.83 0.89
C THR A 41 -7.52 2.16 0.79
N ASN A 42 -8.09 2.86 1.78
CA ASN A 42 -9.53 3.09 1.95
C ASN A 42 -10.38 1.80 2.01
N ASN A 43 -9.77 0.63 2.07
CA ASN A 43 -10.49 -0.61 2.33
C ASN A 43 -11.07 -0.61 3.75
N VAL A 44 -12.16 -1.33 3.95
CA VAL A 44 -12.64 -1.63 5.30
C VAL A 44 -11.57 -2.44 6.02
N GLY A 45 -11.09 -1.93 7.16
CA GLY A 45 -9.99 -2.52 7.90
C GLY A 45 -9.47 -1.58 8.98
N SER A 46 -8.40 -1.98 9.66
CA SER A 46 -7.81 -1.25 10.78
C SER A 46 -6.65 -0.34 10.35
N ASN A 47 -6.22 0.54 11.25
CA ASN A 47 -5.05 1.38 11.12
C ASN A 47 -3.99 0.94 12.15
N GLY A 48 -3.44 -0.25 11.93
CA GLY A 48 -2.48 -0.90 12.82
C GLY A 48 -1.05 -0.37 12.69
N LYS A 49 -0.10 -1.12 13.24
CA LYS A 49 1.33 -0.78 13.20
C LYS A 49 1.86 -0.80 11.77
N ILE A 50 2.57 0.26 11.38
CA ILE A 50 3.16 0.31 10.05
C ILE A 50 4.49 -0.43 10.00
N VAL A 51 4.56 -1.48 9.21
CA VAL A 51 5.79 -2.25 9.00
C VAL A 51 6.13 -2.37 7.53
N ALA A 52 7.40 -2.43 7.20
CA ALA A 52 7.91 -2.54 5.84
C ALA A 52 8.89 -3.70 5.73
N VAL A 53 8.80 -4.47 4.63
CA VAL A 53 9.72 -5.57 4.31
C VAL A 53 10.44 -5.27 3.01
N LYS A 54 11.77 -5.34 3.02
CA LYS A 54 12.58 -5.27 1.80
C LYS A 54 12.69 -6.65 1.17
N ILE A 55 12.20 -6.79 -0.06
CA ILE A 55 12.05 -8.06 -0.77
C ILE A 55 12.91 -8.04 -2.04
N ASP A 56 13.49 -9.18 -2.39
CA ASP A 56 14.21 -9.36 -3.65
C ASP A 56 13.24 -9.35 -4.83
N ASP A 57 13.71 -8.80 -5.96
CA ASP A 57 12.91 -8.68 -7.18
C ASP A 57 13.69 -9.14 -8.41
N THR A 58 14.62 -10.06 -8.23
CA THR A 58 15.26 -10.74 -9.35
C THR A 58 14.42 -11.94 -9.81
N SER A 59 14.61 -12.39 -11.04
CA SER A 59 13.88 -13.53 -11.61
C SER A 59 14.00 -14.83 -10.77
N PHE A 60 15.05 -14.97 -9.96
CA PHE A 60 15.26 -16.12 -9.07
C PHE A 60 14.48 -16.00 -7.75
N SER A 61 13.95 -14.83 -7.42
CA SER A 61 13.16 -14.60 -6.21
C SER A 61 11.68 -14.85 -6.41
N HIS A 62 11.21 -14.89 -7.65
CA HIS A 62 9.83 -15.14 -8.00
C HIS A 62 9.48 -16.65 -7.92
N PRO A 63 8.24 -17.00 -7.51
CA PRO A 63 7.20 -16.09 -7.00
C PRO A 63 7.54 -15.57 -5.60
N GLN A 64 7.21 -14.29 -5.32
CA GLN A 64 7.38 -13.70 -3.99
C GLN A 64 6.19 -14.06 -3.10
N GLU A 65 6.43 -14.09 -1.78
CA GLU A 65 5.45 -14.40 -0.75
C GLU A 65 4.94 -13.14 -0.07
N GLY A 66 3.63 -13.06 0.19
CA GLY A 66 2.99 -12.04 1.02
C GLY A 66 2.69 -10.71 0.32
N LEU A 67 3.03 -10.52 -0.96
CA LEU A 67 2.79 -9.25 -1.66
C LEU A 67 1.30 -8.92 -1.86
N ILE A 68 0.44 -9.93 -1.92
CA ILE A 68 -1.00 -9.73 -2.14
C ILE A 68 -1.67 -9.00 -0.96
N ASP A 69 -1.11 -9.14 0.25
CA ASP A 69 -1.64 -8.54 1.47
C ASP A 69 -1.03 -7.16 1.79
N ALA A 70 -0.06 -6.70 1.01
CA ALA A 70 0.56 -5.40 1.24
C ALA A 70 -0.40 -4.26 0.89
N ASP A 71 -0.37 -3.18 1.69
CA ASP A 71 -1.15 -1.97 1.43
C ASP A 71 -0.50 -1.09 0.37
N VAL A 72 0.84 -0.92 0.47
CA VAL A 72 1.62 -0.12 -0.48
C VAL A 72 2.89 -0.86 -0.86
N ILE A 73 3.21 -0.86 -2.15
CA ILE A 73 4.40 -1.52 -2.69
C ILE A 73 5.20 -0.52 -3.51
N PHE A 74 6.47 -0.30 -3.14
CA PHE A 74 7.42 0.46 -3.95
C PHE A 74 8.34 -0.48 -4.71
N VAL A 75 8.52 -0.24 -6.00
CA VAL A 75 9.56 -0.88 -6.83
C VAL A 75 10.69 0.13 -7.03
N THR A 76 11.90 -0.23 -6.65
CA THR A 76 13.06 0.67 -6.59
C THR A 76 14.25 0.06 -7.33
N GLN A 77 14.99 0.90 -8.08
CA GLN A 77 16.26 0.46 -8.67
C GLN A 77 17.32 0.19 -7.60
N VAL A 78 18.08 -0.86 -7.80
CA VAL A 78 19.24 -1.22 -6.99
C VAL A 78 20.47 -1.44 -7.87
N GLU A 79 21.53 -2.05 -7.33
CA GLU A 79 22.78 -2.33 -8.06
C GLU A 79 22.51 -3.09 -9.36
N ALA A 80 23.39 -2.91 -10.34
CA ALA A 80 23.33 -3.53 -11.66
C ALA A 80 22.03 -3.22 -12.45
N GLY A 81 21.31 -2.14 -12.12
CA GLY A 81 20.04 -1.81 -12.80
C GLY A 81 18.91 -2.81 -12.57
N LEU A 82 19.03 -3.64 -11.55
CA LEU A 82 17.97 -4.52 -11.06
C LEU A 82 17.00 -3.76 -10.17
N THR A 83 15.90 -4.40 -9.78
CA THR A 83 14.92 -3.84 -8.86
C THR A 83 14.84 -4.59 -7.53
N ARG A 84 14.27 -3.94 -6.54
CA ARG A 84 13.77 -4.53 -5.29
C ARG A 84 12.41 -3.97 -4.94
N VAL A 85 11.65 -4.78 -4.25
CA VAL A 85 10.36 -4.39 -3.73
C VAL A 85 10.47 -3.97 -2.26
N MET A 86 9.73 -2.92 -1.89
CA MET A 86 9.45 -2.54 -0.52
C MET A 86 7.95 -2.70 -0.30
N ALA A 87 7.56 -3.72 0.45
CA ALA A 87 6.15 -3.97 0.78
C ALA A 87 5.82 -3.41 2.16
N ILE A 88 4.76 -2.61 2.27
CA ILE A 88 4.29 -1.94 3.49
C ILE A 88 2.96 -2.56 3.89
N TYR A 89 2.82 -2.88 5.18
CA TYR A 89 1.64 -3.48 5.79
C TYR A 89 1.19 -2.64 6.97
N THR A 90 -0.10 -2.45 7.12
CA THR A 90 -0.68 -1.64 8.21
C THR A 90 -1.94 -2.27 8.82
N ASP A 91 -2.49 -3.30 8.19
CA ASP A 91 -3.74 -3.97 8.58
C ASP A 91 -3.61 -5.49 8.50
N ASN A 92 -3.56 -6.03 7.29
CA ASN A 92 -3.43 -7.46 7.07
C ASN A 92 -1.94 -7.86 7.06
N TYR A 93 -1.48 -8.55 8.11
CA TYR A 93 -0.10 -9.00 8.21
C TYR A 93 -0.01 -10.48 7.83
N PRO A 94 0.58 -10.81 6.65
CA PRO A 94 0.71 -12.20 6.24
C PRO A 94 1.62 -12.98 7.18
N GLU A 95 1.41 -14.30 7.25
CA GLU A 95 2.20 -15.18 8.09
C GLU A 95 3.67 -15.16 7.66
N LEU A 96 3.92 -15.13 6.36
CA LEU A 96 5.26 -15.23 5.75
C LEU A 96 5.43 -14.22 4.63
N VAL A 97 6.58 -13.54 4.60
CA VAL A 97 6.94 -12.56 3.55
C VAL A 97 8.37 -12.77 3.07
N GLY A 98 8.56 -12.66 1.77
CA GLY A 98 9.89 -12.68 1.19
C GLY A 98 9.97 -13.04 -0.29
N PRO A 99 11.19 -13.31 -0.79
CA PRO A 99 12.48 -13.43 -0.10
C PRO A 99 13.02 -12.08 0.41
N VAL A 100 13.35 -12.03 1.69
CA VAL A 100 13.84 -10.82 2.35
C VAL A 100 15.24 -10.46 1.87
N ARG A 101 15.49 -9.18 1.58
CA ARG A 101 16.78 -8.68 1.09
C ARG A 101 17.32 -7.49 1.87
N SER A 102 18.55 -7.11 1.51
CA SER A 102 19.27 -6.06 2.23
C SER A 102 18.68 -4.68 1.97
N ALA A 103 18.68 -3.85 3.02
CA ALA A 103 18.32 -2.45 2.95
C ALA A 103 19.26 -1.65 2.02
N ARG A 104 18.74 -0.57 1.45
CA ARG A 104 19.44 0.39 0.60
C ARG A 104 19.21 1.81 1.12
N ILE A 105 20.07 2.73 0.74
CA ILE A 105 20.01 4.12 1.23
C ILE A 105 18.66 4.80 0.90
N SER A 106 18.07 4.49 -0.23
CA SER A 106 16.77 5.05 -0.64
C SER A 106 15.61 4.64 0.25
N ASP A 107 15.72 3.49 0.93
CA ASP A 107 14.65 2.97 1.77
C ASP A 107 14.32 3.91 2.93
N ILE A 108 15.32 4.64 3.44
CA ILE A 108 15.16 5.60 4.52
C ILE A 108 14.21 6.72 4.11
N ASP A 109 14.46 7.37 2.96
CA ASP A 109 13.63 8.48 2.50
C ASP A 109 12.24 8.00 2.04
N ILE A 110 12.16 6.82 1.44
CA ILE A 110 10.86 6.24 1.03
C ILE A 110 9.98 6.05 2.26
N LEU A 111 10.52 5.50 3.35
CA LEU A 111 9.77 5.19 4.56
C LEU A 111 9.50 6.41 5.45
N ALA A 112 10.32 7.46 5.38
CA ALA A 112 10.22 8.61 6.28
C ALA A 112 8.85 9.31 6.26
N GLN A 113 8.14 9.31 5.12
CA GLN A 113 6.80 9.91 5.01
C GLN A 113 5.72 9.20 5.83
N PHE A 114 5.99 7.97 6.27
CA PHE A 114 5.02 7.16 7.01
C PHE A 114 5.20 7.22 8.54
N GLY A 115 6.14 8.03 9.03
CA GLY A 115 6.45 8.13 10.46
C GLY A 115 7.47 7.07 10.91
N ARG A 116 7.32 6.55 12.13
CA ARG A 116 8.26 5.57 12.72
C ARG A 116 7.89 4.14 12.34
N VAL A 117 8.39 3.71 11.18
CA VAL A 117 8.11 2.41 10.55
C VAL A 117 8.97 1.30 11.13
N GLY A 118 8.40 0.12 11.36
CA GLY A 118 9.14 -1.12 11.64
C GLY A 118 9.75 -1.67 10.36
N PHE A 119 11.09 -1.64 10.22
CA PHE A 119 11.74 -2.01 8.98
C PHE A 119 12.42 -3.38 9.08
N MET A 120 11.95 -4.31 8.24
CA MET A 120 12.40 -5.71 8.12
C MET A 120 13.26 -5.87 6.87
N TYR A 121 14.50 -6.31 7.06
CA TYR A 121 15.46 -6.54 5.98
C TYR A 121 16.50 -7.58 6.39
N SER A 122 17.21 -8.20 5.43
CA SER A 122 18.18 -9.27 5.71
C SER A 122 19.50 -8.77 6.30
N GLY A 123 19.89 -7.54 6.02
CA GLY A 123 21.14 -6.90 6.42
C GLY A 123 21.39 -5.62 5.65
N ALA A 124 22.53 -5.00 5.84
CA ALA A 124 22.94 -3.78 5.15
C ALA A 124 24.45 -3.70 5.00
N GLN A 125 24.92 -2.92 4.01
CA GLN A 125 26.34 -2.58 3.91
C GLN A 125 26.82 -1.93 5.21
N SER A 126 28.07 -2.23 5.63
CA SER A 126 28.61 -1.75 6.90
C SER A 126 28.58 -0.23 7.06
N LYS A 127 28.86 0.53 5.99
CA LYS A 127 28.78 2.00 5.97
C LYS A 127 27.34 2.52 6.11
N LEU A 128 26.33 1.77 5.67
CA LEU A 128 24.93 2.17 5.73
C LEU A 128 24.31 1.90 7.11
N ARG A 129 24.85 0.95 7.89
CA ARG A 129 24.30 0.58 9.20
C ARG A 129 24.16 1.75 10.19
N PRO A 130 25.18 2.64 10.36
CA PRO A 130 25.02 3.81 11.24
C PRO A 130 23.91 4.77 10.77
N VAL A 131 23.75 4.92 9.45
CA VAL A 131 22.72 5.80 8.87
C VAL A 131 21.32 5.22 9.11
N LEU A 132 21.14 3.91 8.90
CA LEU A 132 19.91 3.20 9.26
C LEU A 132 19.59 3.30 10.76
N ALA A 133 20.61 3.21 11.62
CA ALA A 133 20.41 3.31 13.07
C ALA A 133 20.02 4.72 13.53
N ALA A 134 20.42 5.76 12.79
CA ALA A 134 20.08 7.17 13.06
C ALA A 134 18.72 7.58 12.45
N ALA A 135 18.19 6.80 11.49
CA ALA A 135 16.92 7.09 10.84
C ALA A 135 15.73 6.87 11.79
N ASN A 136 14.61 7.53 11.53
CA ASN A 136 13.36 7.35 12.28
C ASN A 136 12.68 6.02 11.93
N LEU A 137 13.41 4.90 12.15
CA LEU A 137 12.98 3.54 11.87
C LEU A 137 13.16 2.65 13.11
N VAL A 138 12.29 1.68 13.29
CA VAL A 138 12.49 0.59 14.24
C VAL A 138 13.17 -0.56 13.49
N ASN A 139 14.42 -0.87 13.86
CA ASN A 139 15.21 -1.91 13.20
C ASN A 139 14.74 -3.31 13.61
N LEU A 140 13.97 -3.94 12.74
CA LEU A 140 13.46 -5.31 12.89
C LEU A 140 14.20 -6.31 11.97
N SER A 141 15.44 -6.03 11.58
CA SER A 141 16.23 -6.85 10.65
C SER A 141 16.57 -8.26 11.17
N ALA A 142 16.96 -9.15 10.23
CA ALA A 142 17.46 -10.48 10.54
C ALA A 142 18.73 -10.47 11.41
N GLU A 143 19.52 -9.39 11.36
CA GLU A 143 20.72 -9.24 12.23
C GLU A 143 20.36 -9.06 13.71
N ARG A 144 19.13 -8.68 14.03
CA ARG A 144 18.64 -8.43 15.40
C ARG A 144 17.62 -9.44 15.90
N ASN A 145 17.22 -10.38 15.07
CA ASN A 145 16.16 -11.32 15.36
C ASN A 145 16.60 -12.76 15.05
N PRO A 146 16.06 -13.75 15.79
CA PRO A 146 16.53 -15.14 15.67
C PRO A 146 16.10 -15.81 14.37
N PRO A 147 16.79 -16.90 13.97
CA PRO A 147 16.44 -17.69 12.78
C PRO A 147 15.05 -18.35 12.83
N SER A 148 14.41 -18.40 13.99
CA SER A 148 13.03 -18.87 14.11
C SER A 148 12.04 -17.90 13.51
N ILE A 149 12.38 -16.60 13.42
CA ILE A 149 11.56 -15.52 12.81
C ILE A 149 11.98 -15.29 11.36
N TYR A 150 13.30 -15.20 11.11
CA TYR A 150 13.88 -15.12 9.77
C TYR A 150 14.29 -16.52 9.31
N ILE A 151 13.31 -17.26 8.78
CA ILE A 151 13.53 -18.65 8.37
C ILE A 151 14.13 -18.75 6.98
N THR A 152 14.72 -19.91 6.69
CA THR A 152 15.16 -20.29 5.34
C THR A 152 14.10 -21.20 4.72
N ASP A 153 13.51 -20.79 3.60
CA ASP A 153 12.65 -21.68 2.82
C ASP A 153 13.52 -22.79 2.17
N PRO A 154 13.29 -24.06 2.51
CA PRO A 154 14.09 -25.16 1.99
C PRO A 154 13.92 -25.41 0.48
N ASN A 155 12.86 -24.89 -0.11
CA ASN A 155 12.55 -25.04 -1.54
C ASN A 155 13.22 -23.95 -2.41
N ARG A 156 13.89 -22.97 -1.78
CA ARG A 156 14.57 -21.86 -2.47
C ARG A 156 16.07 -21.91 -2.30
N THR A 157 16.78 -21.48 -3.35
CA THR A 157 18.25 -21.40 -3.33
C THR A 157 18.71 -20.10 -2.68
N GLN A 158 19.76 -20.16 -1.85
CA GLN A 158 20.40 -18.94 -1.34
C GLN A 158 20.98 -18.10 -2.50
N PRO A 159 20.88 -16.77 -2.46
CA PRO A 159 20.44 -15.91 -1.36
C PRO A 159 18.95 -15.53 -1.44
N TYR A 160 18.10 -16.30 -2.13
CA TYR A 160 16.68 -16.01 -2.39
C TYR A 160 15.74 -16.84 -1.49
N ALA A 161 16.22 -17.29 -0.34
CA ALA A 161 15.51 -18.24 0.53
C ALA A 161 15.11 -17.67 1.90
N MET A 162 15.54 -16.45 2.25
CA MET A 162 15.21 -15.86 3.54
C MET A 162 13.79 -15.32 3.54
N MET A 163 12.97 -15.78 4.48
CA MET A 163 11.59 -15.36 4.68
C MET A 163 11.43 -14.79 6.09
N VAL A 164 10.49 -13.86 6.30
CA VAL A 164 10.18 -13.29 7.61
C VAL A 164 8.75 -13.57 8.02
N LYS A 165 8.57 -13.95 9.30
CA LYS A 165 7.28 -14.11 9.95
C LYS A 165 6.91 -12.79 10.63
N ILE A 166 6.10 -11.97 9.97
CA ILE A 166 5.74 -10.62 10.45
C ILE A 166 5.05 -10.70 11.82
N ASN A 167 4.10 -11.61 11.98
CA ASN A 167 3.29 -11.74 13.19
C ASN A 167 4.12 -12.06 14.45
N GLU A 168 5.28 -12.70 14.30
CA GLU A 168 6.20 -12.96 15.42
C GLU A 168 7.05 -11.73 15.80
N LEU A 169 7.14 -10.73 14.90
CA LEU A 169 7.85 -9.46 15.14
C LEU A 169 6.95 -8.37 15.71
N LEU A 170 5.67 -8.34 15.39
CA LEU A 170 4.73 -7.31 15.85
C LEU A 170 4.72 -7.09 17.38
N PRO A 171 4.78 -8.13 18.24
CA PRO A 171 4.88 -7.95 19.68
C PRO A 171 6.18 -7.27 20.14
N LYS A 172 7.25 -7.36 19.36
CA LYS A 172 8.57 -6.74 19.61
C LYS A 172 8.68 -5.32 19.02
N ALA A 173 7.66 -4.89 18.29
CA ALA A 173 7.62 -3.63 17.59
C ALA A 173 6.88 -2.54 18.41
N GLU A 174 7.18 -2.44 19.73
CA GLU A 174 6.51 -1.49 20.64
C GLU A 174 6.64 -0.04 20.18
N ASP A 175 7.82 0.34 19.71
CA ASP A 175 8.14 1.70 19.24
C ASP A 175 7.63 2.00 17.81
N VAL A 176 7.05 1.02 17.12
CA VAL A 176 6.47 1.24 15.78
C VAL A 176 5.13 1.97 15.93
N GLU A 177 4.97 3.06 15.17
CA GLU A 177 3.72 3.81 15.16
C GLU A 177 2.60 3.06 14.42
N ASN A 178 1.36 3.37 14.78
CA ASN A 178 0.23 3.04 13.92
C ASN A 178 0.24 3.95 12.68
N VAL A 179 -0.23 3.42 11.57
CA VAL A 179 -0.33 4.20 10.33
C VAL A 179 -1.19 5.43 10.53
N LYS A 180 -0.76 6.53 9.92
CA LYS A 180 -1.49 7.80 9.88
C LYS A 180 -1.75 8.18 8.44
N SER A 181 -2.79 8.97 8.20
CA SER A 181 -3.03 9.52 6.87
C SER A 181 -1.81 10.34 6.42
N ILE A 182 -1.37 10.07 5.22
CA ILE A 182 -0.34 10.84 4.51
C ILE A 182 -0.94 11.75 3.45
N GLY A 183 -2.23 12.08 3.58
CA GLY A 183 -2.93 13.02 2.72
C GLY A 183 -3.40 12.43 1.39
N TRP A 184 -3.31 11.14 1.18
CA TRP A 184 -3.93 10.52 0.01
C TRP A 184 -5.45 10.58 0.14
N ARG A 185 -6.11 10.95 -0.94
CA ARG A 185 -7.57 11.05 -0.99
C ARG A 185 -8.11 10.08 -2.01
N HIS A 186 -9.13 9.34 -1.61
CA HIS A 186 -9.82 8.38 -2.45
C HIS A 186 -11.09 9.00 -3.02
N GLY A 187 -11.42 8.70 -4.26
CA GLY A 187 -12.58 9.30 -4.91
C GLY A 187 -12.71 8.93 -6.38
N GLU A 188 -13.55 9.67 -7.07
CA GLU A 188 -13.92 9.43 -8.46
C GLU A 188 -12.74 9.63 -9.43
N LEU A 189 -12.85 9.01 -10.59
CA LEU A 189 -11.89 9.12 -11.67
C LEU A 189 -11.89 10.55 -12.24
N SER A 190 -10.69 11.08 -12.52
CA SER A 190 -10.54 12.39 -13.17
C SER A 190 -11.05 12.37 -14.62
N GLU A 191 -11.67 13.48 -15.06
CA GLU A 191 -12.02 13.71 -16.47
C GLU A 191 -10.79 13.77 -17.41
N GLN A 192 -9.58 14.01 -16.86
CA GLN A 192 -8.33 14.00 -17.61
C GLN A 192 -7.82 12.58 -17.92
N ALA A 193 -8.45 11.54 -17.36
CA ALA A 193 -8.06 10.16 -17.51
C ALA A 193 -8.29 9.68 -18.96
N LYS A 194 -7.30 8.99 -19.53
CA LYS A 194 -7.35 8.46 -20.89
C LYS A 194 -7.36 6.93 -20.85
N PRO A 195 -8.24 6.24 -21.59
CA PRO A 195 -8.23 4.79 -21.66
C PRO A 195 -6.85 4.24 -22.05
N VAL A 196 -6.37 3.22 -21.33
CA VAL A 196 -5.10 2.54 -21.61
C VAL A 196 -5.29 1.02 -21.55
N VAL A 197 -4.61 0.30 -22.43
CA VAL A 197 -4.61 -1.17 -22.44
C VAL A 197 -3.45 -1.71 -21.61
N GLN A 198 -2.29 -1.08 -21.74
CA GLN A 198 -1.06 -1.51 -21.10
C GLN A 198 -0.12 -0.33 -20.88
N ALA A 199 0.56 -0.33 -19.75
CA ALA A 199 1.74 0.50 -19.48
C ALA A 199 2.97 -0.41 -19.32
N ARG A 200 4.17 0.14 -19.61
CA ARG A 200 5.45 -0.52 -19.38
C ARG A 200 6.42 0.47 -18.77
N VAL A 201 7.16 0.01 -17.76
CA VAL A 201 8.25 0.72 -17.11
C VAL A 201 9.51 -0.16 -17.14
N GLU A 202 10.68 0.48 -17.33
CA GLU A 202 11.94 -0.22 -17.48
C GLU A 202 13.01 0.38 -16.58
N TRP A 203 13.96 -0.45 -16.22
CA TRP A 203 15.26 -0.14 -15.64
C TRP A 203 16.33 -0.84 -16.48
N PRO A 204 17.61 -0.57 -16.30
CA PRO A 204 18.64 -1.16 -17.16
C PRO A 204 18.61 -2.69 -17.26
N ASN A 205 18.20 -3.42 -16.22
CA ASN A 205 18.12 -4.88 -16.20
C ASN A 205 16.85 -5.41 -15.49
N ALA A 206 15.75 -4.68 -15.56
CA ALA A 206 14.44 -5.14 -15.11
C ALA A 206 13.33 -4.41 -15.85
N SER A 207 12.16 -5.01 -15.96
CA SER A 207 10.99 -4.38 -16.55
C SER A 207 9.69 -4.89 -15.94
N TYR A 208 8.70 -3.99 -15.88
CA TYR A 208 7.33 -4.32 -15.52
C TYR A 208 6.37 -3.89 -16.62
N GLU A 209 5.39 -4.75 -16.90
CA GLU A 209 4.22 -4.40 -17.70
C GLU A 209 2.97 -4.50 -16.82
N MET A 210 2.06 -3.54 -17.01
CA MET A 210 0.79 -3.41 -16.31
C MET A 210 -0.32 -3.48 -17.35
N LYS A 211 -0.97 -4.64 -17.49
CA LYS A 211 -2.02 -4.85 -18.49
C LYS A 211 -3.38 -4.82 -17.83
N TRP A 212 -4.28 -3.97 -18.35
CA TRP A 212 -5.63 -3.87 -17.81
C TRP A 212 -6.43 -5.16 -18.03
N ASP A 213 -6.89 -5.74 -16.94
CA ASP A 213 -7.87 -6.83 -16.90
C ASP A 213 -9.24 -6.28 -16.50
N LYS A 214 -10.12 -6.12 -17.49
CA LYS A 214 -11.46 -5.60 -17.27
C LYS A 214 -12.32 -6.50 -16.38
N ALA A 215 -12.11 -7.81 -16.43
CA ALA A 215 -12.91 -8.77 -15.67
C ALA A 215 -12.59 -8.70 -14.17
N GLY A 216 -11.31 -8.57 -13.83
CA GLY A 216 -10.83 -8.40 -12.46
C GLY A 216 -10.76 -6.95 -11.99
N SER A 217 -11.06 -5.97 -12.85
CA SER A 217 -10.97 -4.52 -12.56
C SER A 217 -9.61 -4.11 -11.98
N LYS A 218 -8.52 -4.66 -12.53
CA LYS A 218 -7.16 -4.41 -12.08
C LYS A 218 -6.14 -4.46 -13.21
N PHE A 219 -4.99 -3.82 -13.01
CA PHE A 219 -3.83 -4.00 -13.87
C PHE A 219 -3.06 -5.23 -13.39
N LEU A 220 -2.92 -6.25 -14.24
CA LEU A 220 -2.12 -7.44 -13.99
C LEU A 220 -0.65 -7.19 -14.33
N LEU A 221 0.23 -7.66 -13.45
CA LEU A 221 1.67 -7.46 -13.57
C LEU A 221 2.34 -8.57 -14.36
N THR A 222 3.27 -8.16 -15.22
CA THR A 222 4.27 -9.00 -15.86
C THR A 222 5.64 -8.47 -15.46
N PHE A 223 6.56 -9.36 -15.07
CA PHE A 223 7.95 -9.05 -14.75
C PHE A 223 8.87 -9.72 -15.77
N ASP A 224 9.76 -8.94 -16.41
CA ASP A 224 10.69 -9.41 -17.45
C ASP A 224 10.01 -10.30 -18.51
N GLY A 225 8.85 -9.88 -18.99
CA GLY A 225 8.08 -10.57 -20.03
C GLY A 225 7.33 -11.82 -19.57
N LYS A 226 7.31 -12.14 -18.27
CA LYS A 226 6.56 -13.27 -17.70
C LYS A 226 5.49 -12.79 -16.73
N PRO A 227 4.28 -13.42 -16.73
CA PRO A 227 3.27 -13.10 -15.73
C PRO A 227 3.84 -13.22 -14.31
N ASN A 228 3.66 -12.18 -13.51
CA ASN A 228 4.20 -12.11 -12.14
C ASN A 228 3.19 -12.70 -11.16
N PHE A 229 3.49 -13.87 -10.59
CA PHE A 229 2.63 -14.56 -9.63
C PHE A 229 3.17 -14.38 -8.20
N GLY A 230 2.26 -14.26 -7.24
CA GLY A 230 2.55 -14.51 -5.84
C GLY A 230 2.71 -16.02 -5.57
N ALA A 231 3.30 -16.37 -4.44
CA ALA A 231 3.53 -17.77 -4.07
C ALA A 231 2.21 -18.56 -3.88
N GLU A 232 1.13 -17.87 -3.58
CA GLU A 232 -0.23 -18.43 -3.51
C GLU A 232 -0.83 -18.79 -4.90
N GLY A 233 -0.09 -18.53 -5.99
CA GLY A 233 -0.50 -18.86 -7.36
C GLY A 233 -1.44 -17.84 -8.02
N THR A 234 -1.69 -16.70 -7.40
CA THR A 234 -2.47 -15.60 -7.97
C THR A 234 -1.54 -14.64 -8.71
N GLN A 235 -1.91 -14.25 -9.94
CA GLN A 235 -1.15 -13.21 -10.65
C GLN A 235 -1.29 -11.87 -9.91
N LEU A 236 -0.14 -11.28 -9.56
CA LEU A 236 -0.08 -9.98 -8.89
C LEU A 236 -0.66 -8.89 -9.78
N GLY A 237 -1.26 -7.92 -9.14
CA GLY A 237 -1.87 -6.79 -9.82
C GLY A 237 -2.68 -5.94 -8.85
N SER A 238 -3.02 -4.73 -9.27
CA SER A 238 -3.79 -3.79 -8.46
C SER A 238 -4.71 -2.96 -9.35
N ASN A 239 -5.77 -2.44 -8.75
CA ASN A 239 -6.62 -1.43 -9.37
C ASN A 239 -6.03 -0.02 -9.31
N MET A 240 -4.91 0.17 -8.58
CA MET A 240 -4.23 1.46 -8.40
C MET A 240 -2.72 1.31 -8.52
N MET A 241 -2.12 1.94 -9.55
CA MET A 241 -0.68 1.95 -9.75
C MET A 241 -0.20 3.34 -10.12
N ILE A 242 1.00 3.70 -9.67
CA ILE A 242 1.66 4.96 -10.00
C ILE A 242 3.04 4.65 -10.58
N ILE A 243 3.37 5.24 -11.72
CA ILE A 243 4.74 5.32 -12.24
C ILE A 243 5.23 6.72 -11.88
N GLN A 244 6.16 6.82 -10.93
CA GLN A 244 6.72 8.08 -10.46
C GLN A 244 8.09 8.30 -11.11
N GLN A 245 8.21 9.33 -11.94
CA GLN A 245 9.49 9.74 -12.52
C GLN A 245 10.30 10.51 -11.48
N ILE A 246 11.50 10.00 -11.19
CA ILE A 246 12.43 10.55 -10.20
C ILE A 246 13.83 10.62 -10.78
N GLU A 247 14.72 11.35 -10.11
CA GLU A 247 16.16 11.25 -10.39
C GLU A 247 16.72 9.97 -9.72
N ILE A 248 17.53 9.22 -10.47
CA ILE A 248 18.29 8.07 -9.97
C ILE A 248 19.78 8.34 -10.25
N TYR A 249 20.58 8.42 -9.19
CA TYR A 249 22.01 8.75 -9.31
C TYR A 249 22.88 7.85 -8.40
N PRO A 250 24.18 7.68 -8.71
CA PRO A 250 25.09 6.90 -7.89
C PRO A 250 25.19 7.46 -6.46
N SER A 251 25.11 6.59 -5.45
CA SER A 251 25.39 6.96 -4.07
C SER A 251 26.82 6.56 -3.67
N GLU A 252 27.24 6.96 -2.45
CA GLU A 252 28.51 6.52 -1.85
C GLU A 252 28.49 5.06 -1.33
N TYR A 253 27.36 4.39 -1.41
CA TYR A 253 27.15 3.03 -0.95
C TYR A 253 27.27 2.03 -2.11
N GLY A 254 27.52 0.78 -1.79
CA GLY A 254 27.63 -0.28 -2.79
C GLY A 254 27.40 -1.66 -2.18
N ASP A 255 27.48 -2.68 -3.01
CA ASP A 255 27.40 -4.05 -2.57
C ASP A 255 28.82 -4.67 -2.36
N LYS A 256 28.84 -5.90 -1.87
CA LYS A 256 30.10 -6.64 -1.63
C LYS A 256 30.85 -7.05 -2.91
N PHE A 257 30.23 -6.88 -4.07
CA PHE A 257 30.78 -7.20 -5.38
C PHE A 257 31.32 -5.98 -6.13
N GLY A 258 31.27 -4.79 -5.50
CA GLY A 258 31.72 -3.52 -6.08
C GLY A 258 30.66 -2.79 -6.89
N GLY A 259 29.42 -3.25 -6.92
CA GLY A 259 28.30 -2.55 -7.52
C GLY A 259 27.95 -1.30 -6.72
N VAL A 260 27.77 -0.16 -7.39
CA VAL A 260 27.33 1.09 -6.76
C VAL A 260 25.82 1.03 -6.54
N THR A 261 25.39 1.29 -5.30
CA THR A 261 23.95 1.41 -4.97
C THR A 261 23.41 2.73 -5.51
N PRO A 262 22.39 2.74 -6.37
CA PRO A 262 21.76 3.98 -6.79
C PRO A 262 20.93 4.59 -5.65
N LYS A 263 20.88 5.93 -5.61
CA LYS A 263 19.92 6.69 -4.81
C LYS A 263 18.70 6.97 -5.68
N ASN A 264 17.56 6.43 -5.30
CA ASN A 264 16.26 6.79 -5.86
C ASN A 264 15.78 8.03 -5.10
N ASN A 265 15.81 9.20 -5.73
CA ASN A 265 15.52 10.48 -5.09
C ASN A 265 14.01 10.75 -5.08
N VAL A 266 13.38 10.54 -3.95
CA VAL A 266 11.93 10.77 -3.76
C VAL A 266 11.61 12.11 -3.11
N VAL A 267 12.61 12.98 -2.93
CA VAL A 267 12.45 14.35 -2.42
C VAL A 267 12.60 15.34 -3.59
N GLY A 268 11.69 16.28 -3.70
CA GLY A 268 11.64 17.23 -4.81
C GLY A 268 10.28 17.26 -5.49
N SER A 269 10.26 17.30 -6.80
CA SER A 269 9.05 17.28 -7.62
C SER A 269 9.32 16.72 -9.01
N GLY A 270 8.28 16.27 -9.69
CA GLY A 270 8.39 15.72 -11.03
C GLY A 270 7.05 15.28 -11.60
N ARG A 271 7.11 14.53 -12.70
CA ARG A 271 5.96 13.94 -13.36
C ARG A 271 5.67 12.54 -12.79
N ALA A 272 4.41 12.14 -12.86
CA ALA A 272 4.00 10.78 -12.58
C ALA A 272 2.83 10.38 -13.49
N PHE A 273 2.51 9.09 -13.52
CA PHE A 273 1.40 8.54 -14.26
C PHE A 273 0.60 7.62 -13.34
N MET A 274 -0.65 7.96 -13.13
CA MET A 274 -1.59 7.17 -12.32
C MET A 274 -2.38 6.24 -13.25
N LEU A 275 -2.35 4.95 -12.95
CA LEU A 275 -3.10 3.89 -13.63
C LEU A 275 -4.21 3.41 -12.71
N ARG A 276 -5.47 3.62 -13.10
CA ARG A 276 -6.66 3.13 -12.40
C ARG A 276 -7.83 2.97 -13.36
N ASP A 277 -8.72 2.06 -13.08
CA ASP A 277 -9.98 1.88 -13.83
C ASP A 277 -9.79 1.73 -15.36
N GLY A 278 -8.68 1.10 -15.78
CA GLY A 278 -8.34 0.93 -17.21
C GLY A 278 -7.92 2.21 -17.90
N THR A 279 -7.49 3.21 -17.15
CA THR A 279 -7.07 4.51 -17.68
C THR A 279 -5.66 4.88 -17.17
N VAL A 280 -5.06 5.87 -17.82
CA VAL A 280 -3.86 6.56 -17.38
C VAL A 280 -4.14 8.05 -17.26
N THR A 281 -3.69 8.66 -16.16
CA THR A 281 -3.72 10.10 -15.92
C THR A 281 -2.31 10.59 -15.63
N GLU A 282 -1.86 11.63 -16.35
CA GLU A 282 -0.59 12.29 -16.04
C GLU A 282 -0.75 13.20 -14.83
N LEU A 283 0.22 13.14 -13.90
CA LEU A 283 0.24 13.84 -12.63
C LEU A 283 1.54 14.63 -12.46
N LEU A 284 1.50 15.57 -11.52
CA LEU A 284 2.67 16.16 -10.88
C LEU A 284 2.77 15.61 -9.46
N TRP A 285 3.98 15.27 -9.03
CA TRP A 285 4.25 14.95 -7.65
C TRP A 285 5.18 15.99 -7.02
N SER A 286 5.02 16.23 -5.72
CA SER A 286 5.92 17.08 -4.94
C SER A 286 6.09 16.54 -3.53
N ARG A 287 7.34 16.60 -3.03
CA ARG A 287 7.74 16.16 -1.69
C ARG A 287 8.89 17.03 -1.21
N PRO A 288 8.62 18.08 -0.42
CA PRO A 288 9.63 19.08 -0.06
C PRO A 288 10.78 18.54 0.83
N THR A 289 10.48 17.59 1.71
CA THR A 289 11.45 16.92 2.61
C THR A 289 11.19 15.43 2.67
N ALA A 290 12.14 14.66 3.17
CA ALA A 290 11.96 13.21 3.33
C ALA A 290 10.79 12.84 4.26
N ASP A 291 10.49 13.65 5.29
CA ASP A 291 9.39 13.41 6.22
C ASP A 291 8.04 13.92 5.71
N SER A 292 8.03 14.74 4.64
CA SER A 292 6.79 15.23 4.04
C SER A 292 6.12 14.11 3.27
N PRO A 293 4.78 13.97 3.33
CA PRO A 293 4.04 13.13 2.41
C PRO A 293 4.22 13.58 0.95
N THR A 294 4.25 12.62 0.03
CA THR A 294 4.21 12.93 -1.40
C THR A 294 2.82 13.42 -1.77
N LYS A 295 2.74 14.67 -2.24
CA LYS A 295 1.53 15.25 -2.79
C LYS A 295 1.41 14.90 -4.26
N TRP A 296 0.22 14.54 -4.70
CA TRP A 296 -0.13 14.19 -6.08
C TRP A 296 -1.19 15.14 -6.60
N THR A 297 -0.95 15.79 -7.72
CA THR A 297 -1.91 16.70 -8.36
C THR A 297 -2.04 16.39 -9.84
N LEU A 298 -3.18 16.75 -10.41
CA LEU A 298 -3.36 16.80 -11.86
C LEU A 298 -2.51 17.94 -12.45
N LEU A 299 -2.42 18.02 -13.77
CA LEU A 299 -1.63 19.06 -14.45
C LEU A 299 -2.19 20.48 -14.25
N ASP A 300 -3.45 20.60 -13.87
CA ASP A 300 -4.12 21.87 -13.51
C ASP A 300 -4.01 22.20 -12.02
N GLU A 301 -3.14 21.50 -11.29
CA GLU A 301 -2.90 21.62 -9.85
C GLU A 301 -4.05 21.15 -8.95
N SER A 302 -5.16 20.69 -9.52
CA SER A 302 -6.24 20.07 -8.74
C SER A 302 -5.79 18.74 -8.14
N GLU A 303 -6.49 18.27 -7.11
CA GLU A 303 -6.14 17.08 -6.36
C GLU A 303 -6.35 15.81 -7.20
N ALA A 304 -5.41 14.88 -7.13
CA ALA A 304 -5.53 13.56 -7.73
C ALA A 304 -6.14 12.57 -6.73
N PHE A 305 -7.23 11.89 -7.12
CA PHE A 305 -7.91 10.91 -6.28
C PHE A 305 -7.47 9.49 -6.59
N PHE A 306 -7.17 8.74 -5.54
CA PHE A 306 -6.80 7.33 -5.58
C PHE A 306 -8.04 6.44 -5.72
N ALA A 307 -7.89 5.28 -6.33
CA ALA A 307 -8.85 4.18 -6.20
C ALA A 307 -8.66 3.49 -4.84
N ASP A 308 -9.72 2.86 -4.33
CA ASP A 308 -9.62 2.01 -3.15
C ASP A 308 -8.77 0.76 -3.45
N GLY A 309 -7.96 0.31 -2.47
CA GLY A 309 -7.18 -0.90 -2.59
C GLY A 309 -5.66 -0.71 -2.49
N GLN A 310 -4.93 -1.80 -2.75
CA GLN A 310 -3.47 -1.82 -2.75
C GLN A 310 -2.88 -0.84 -3.76
N VAL A 311 -1.81 -0.13 -3.38
CA VAL A 311 -1.13 0.85 -4.24
C VAL A 311 0.26 0.35 -4.61
N TRP A 312 0.55 0.24 -5.91
CA TRP A 312 1.91 0.01 -6.41
C TRP A 312 2.52 1.31 -6.92
N ILE A 313 3.77 1.61 -6.51
CA ILE A 313 4.52 2.79 -6.92
C ILE A 313 5.84 2.35 -7.53
N PHE A 314 6.01 2.58 -8.82
CA PHE A 314 7.22 2.26 -9.59
C PHE A 314 8.08 3.51 -9.71
N LEU A 315 9.25 3.49 -9.07
CA LEU A 315 10.20 4.60 -9.08
C LEU A 315 11.20 4.41 -10.24
N THR A 316 11.19 5.30 -11.22
CA THR A 316 12.05 5.20 -12.41
C THR A 316 12.53 6.57 -12.87
N ASP A 317 13.69 6.62 -13.54
CA ASP A 317 14.18 7.77 -14.30
C ASP A 317 13.86 7.67 -15.81
N GLN A 318 13.23 6.56 -16.22
CA GLN A 318 12.88 6.32 -17.62
C GLN A 318 11.47 6.79 -17.94
N GLU A 319 11.24 7.17 -19.20
CA GLU A 319 9.91 7.50 -19.71
C GLU A 319 9.11 6.20 -19.89
N PRO A 320 7.92 6.06 -19.25
CA PRO A 320 7.09 4.88 -19.45
C PRO A 320 6.46 4.86 -20.84
N THR A 321 6.14 3.69 -21.33
CA THR A 321 5.42 3.53 -22.59
C THR A 321 3.99 3.06 -22.37
N PHE A 322 3.05 3.53 -23.21
CA PHE A 322 1.63 3.22 -23.09
C PHE A 322 1.09 2.65 -24.39
N THR A 323 0.27 1.61 -24.29
CA THR A 323 -0.54 1.09 -25.40
C THR A 323 -1.99 1.52 -25.18
N TYR A 324 -2.53 2.28 -26.10
CA TYR A 324 -3.91 2.76 -26.07
C TYR A 324 -4.85 1.84 -26.86
N PRO A 325 -6.15 1.84 -26.56
CA PRO A 325 -7.12 1.11 -27.37
C PRO A 325 -7.07 1.58 -28.83
N SER A 326 -7.20 0.65 -29.77
CA SER A 326 -7.35 1.00 -31.19
C SER A 326 -8.56 1.90 -31.37
N ALA A 327 -8.40 2.98 -32.13
CA ALA A 327 -9.55 3.80 -32.51
C ALA A 327 -10.58 2.89 -33.22
N VAL A 328 -11.76 2.77 -32.62
CA VAL A 328 -12.87 2.08 -33.32
C VAL A 328 -13.17 2.93 -34.55
N ALA A 329 -12.86 2.40 -35.71
CA ALA A 329 -13.29 3.03 -36.97
C ALA A 329 -14.83 3.16 -36.91
N LYS A 330 -15.30 4.41 -36.87
CA LYS A 330 -16.73 4.73 -36.91
C LYS A 330 -17.30 4.46 -38.28
#